data_2a7825e8f35574f2b54db799eef752a0
#
_entry.id   2a7825e8f35574f2b54db799eef752a0
#
_cell.length_a   1.000
_cell.length_b   1.000
_cell.length_c   1.000
_cell.angle_alpha   90.00
_cell.angle_beta   90.00
_cell.angle_gamma   90.00
#
_symmetry.space_group_name_H-M   'P 1'
#
loop_
_entity.id
_entity.type
_entity.pdbx_description
1 polymer ?
#
loop_
_entity_poly.entity_id
_entity_poly.type
_entity_poly.pdbx_seq_one_letter_code
_entity_poly.pdbx_strand_id
1 'polypeptide(L)'
;TKSEIPAENFPFCTIDPNVGIVPLPDKRLNELNNIINSEKIIPAVLDLVDIAGLVKGASDGEGLGNSFLSNIREMSALAHVVRCFEDDNITHVDGSVNPARDVEVINLELILADLESVTKRITKCEKLLKTNDKENKIHFDLLNKLKNELELGKLINIRSYDIAEQKIIKQFQLLSSKPTFYIANIDDSEQSEQNLNELKKIADELGSSVISASVKIEQEISLLKKMKN
;
A
#
# COMPACT_ATOMS: atom_id res chain seq x y z
N THR A 1 -10.79 -2.61 13.40
CA THR A 1 -11.66 -1.46 13.73
C THR A 1 -13.01 -1.96 14.17
N LYS A 2 -13.65 -1.31 15.17
CA LYS A 2 -14.97 -1.70 15.68
C LYS A 2 -16.14 -1.17 14.83
N SER A 3 -15.88 -0.61 13.67
CA SER A 3 -16.90 -0.07 12.77
C SER A 3 -17.44 -1.17 11.86
N GLU A 4 -18.75 -1.23 11.76
CA GLU A 4 -19.46 -2.06 10.78
C GLU A 4 -19.44 -1.29 9.46
N ILE A 5 -18.60 -1.73 8.52
CA ILE A 5 -18.58 -1.21 7.16
C ILE A 5 -19.31 -2.22 6.28
N PRO A 6 -20.24 -1.82 5.42
CA PRO A 6 -20.87 -2.72 4.47
C PRO A 6 -19.80 -3.38 3.60
N ALA A 7 -19.71 -4.71 3.65
CA ALA A 7 -18.84 -5.50 2.79
C ALA A 7 -19.74 -6.19 1.76
N GLU A 8 -19.74 -5.69 0.53
CA GLU A 8 -20.48 -6.28 -0.58
C GLU A 8 -19.52 -6.98 -1.55
N ASN A 9 -20.01 -8.03 -2.22
CA ASN A 9 -19.24 -8.84 -3.18
C ASN A 9 -19.00 -8.15 -4.54
N PHE A 10 -18.89 -6.82 -4.57
CA PHE A 10 -18.69 -6.06 -5.79
C PHE A 10 -17.36 -5.29 -5.74
N PRO A 11 -16.62 -5.22 -6.86
CA PRO A 11 -15.50 -4.30 -7.00
C PRO A 11 -15.96 -2.85 -6.78
N PHE A 12 -15.17 -2.02 -6.06
CA PHE A 12 -15.48 -0.60 -5.78
C PHE A 12 -16.64 -0.32 -4.82
N CYS A 13 -16.90 -1.18 -3.84
CA CYS A 13 -17.94 -0.92 -2.82
C CYS A 13 -17.69 0.32 -1.97
N THR A 14 -16.45 0.77 -1.83
CA THR A 14 -16.07 1.91 -1.00
C THR A 14 -15.73 3.09 -1.89
N ILE A 15 -16.60 4.09 -1.95
CA ILE A 15 -16.38 5.33 -2.72
C ILE A 15 -15.56 6.32 -1.90
N ASP A 16 -15.83 6.42 -0.60
CA ASP A 16 -15.12 7.29 0.32
C ASP A 16 -14.18 6.50 1.23
N PRO A 17 -12.93 6.96 1.47
CA PRO A 17 -11.99 6.28 2.35
C PRO A 17 -12.51 6.23 3.79
N ASN A 18 -12.55 5.03 4.37
CA ASN A 18 -12.85 4.85 5.79
C ASN A 18 -11.56 4.95 6.60
N VAL A 19 -11.50 5.87 7.54
CA VAL A 19 -10.33 6.08 8.40
C VAL A 19 -10.56 5.45 9.77
N GLY A 20 -9.69 4.52 10.15
CA GLY A 20 -9.65 3.92 11.48
C GLY A 20 -8.39 4.36 12.23
N ILE A 21 -8.56 4.93 13.42
CA ILE A 21 -7.44 5.31 14.28
C ILE A 21 -7.18 4.18 15.27
N VAL A 22 -5.95 3.66 15.28
CA VAL A 22 -5.54 2.56 16.15
C VAL A 22 -4.39 3.01 17.03
N PRO A 23 -4.55 3.02 18.38
CA PRO A 23 -3.44 3.30 19.28
C PRO A 23 -2.41 2.16 19.21
N LEU A 24 -1.12 2.51 19.13
CA LEU A 24 -0.03 1.55 19.14
C LEU A 24 0.30 1.14 20.58
N PRO A 25 0.21 -0.15 20.93
CA PRO A 25 0.59 -0.63 22.25
C PRO A 25 2.10 -0.45 22.44
N ASP A 26 2.50 0.32 23.45
CA ASP A 26 3.91 0.48 23.82
C ASP A 26 4.09 0.28 25.32
N LYS A 27 4.69 -0.84 25.70
CA LYS A 27 4.94 -1.18 27.12
C LYS A 27 5.84 -0.17 27.83
N ARG A 28 6.75 0.48 27.08
CA ARG A 28 7.66 1.49 27.61
C ARG A 28 6.92 2.69 28.22
N LEU A 29 5.76 3.05 27.66
CA LEU A 29 4.95 4.13 28.20
C LEU A 29 4.44 3.84 29.61
N ASN A 30 4.04 2.58 29.86
CA ASN A 30 3.60 2.16 31.19
C ASN A 30 4.76 2.14 32.19
N GLU A 31 5.93 1.66 31.78
CA GLU A 31 7.14 1.65 32.58
C GLU A 31 7.58 3.07 32.98
N LEU A 32 7.59 3.98 32.00
CA LEU A 32 7.88 5.40 32.24
C LEU A 32 6.86 6.05 33.17
N ASN A 33 5.58 5.72 32.99
CA ASN A 33 4.54 6.27 33.86
C ASN A 33 4.64 5.81 35.31
N ASN A 34 5.12 4.60 35.56
CA ASN A 34 5.39 4.11 36.91
C ASN A 34 6.52 4.89 37.63
N ILE A 35 7.41 5.54 36.87
CA ILE A 35 8.52 6.35 37.41
C ILE A 35 8.06 7.80 37.60
N ILE A 36 7.31 8.36 36.64
CA ILE A 36 7.03 9.81 36.57
C ILE A 36 5.65 10.15 37.14
N ASN A 37 4.72 9.19 37.24
CA ASN A 37 3.32 9.38 37.65
C ASN A 37 2.62 10.50 36.88
N SER A 38 2.64 10.42 35.52
CA SER A 38 1.98 11.39 34.66
C SER A 38 0.45 11.29 34.74
N GLU A 39 -0.25 12.39 34.65
CA GLU A 39 -1.72 12.43 34.67
C GLU A 39 -2.35 11.66 33.50
N LYS A 40 -1.66 11.56 32.37
CA LYS A 40 -2.17 10.93 31.15
C LYS A 40 -1.07 10.27 30.34
N ILE A 41 -1.33 9.05 29.87
CA ILE A 41 -0.49 8.35 28.87
C ILE A 41 -1.14 8.51 27.51
N ILE A 42 -0.38 9.06 26.54
CA ILE A 42 -0.84 9.25 25.17
C ILE A 42 0.05 8.39 24.27
N PRO A 43 -0.43 7.24 23.78
CA PRO A 43 0.31 6.41 22.84
C PRO A 43 0.37 7.07 21.45
N ALA A 44 1.34 6.68 20.64
CA ALA A 44 1.31 6.96 19.22
C ALA A 44 0.07 6.27 18.59
N VAL A 45 -0.45 6.86 17.54
CA VAL A 45 -1.59 6.30 16.79
C VAL A 45 -1.19 5.97 15.36
N LEU A 46 -1.84 4.98 14.79
CA LEU A 46 -1.76 4.64 13.39
C LEU A 46 -3.11 4.91 12.74
N ASP A 47 -3.11 5.73 11.71
CA ASP A 47 -4.28 5.96 10.86
C ASP A 47 -4.30 4.88 9.79
N LEU A 48 -5.31 4.00 9.85
CA LEU A 48 -5.59 3.00 8.84
C LEU A 48 -6.69 3.53 7.93
N VAL A 49 -6.34 3.68 6.65
CA VAL A 49 -7.27 4.14 5.62
C VAL A 49 -7.66 2.95 4.76
N ASP A 50 -8.95 2.57 4.79
CA ASP A 50 -9.49 1.56 3.90
C ASP A 50 -9.74 2.21 2.54
N ILE A 51 -9.03 1.74 1.54
CA ILE A 51 -9.10 2.24 0.17
C ILE A 51 -9.74 1.15 -0.68
N ALA A 52 -10.74 1.51 -1.49
CA ALA A 52 -11.40 0.58 -2.42
C ALA A 52 -10.38 -0.21 -3.24
N GLY A 53 -10.68 -1.47 -3.54
CA GLY A 53 -9.74 -2.35 -4.25
C GLY A 53 -9.31 -1.78 -5.61
N LEU A 54 -8.03 -1.88 -5.92
CA LEU A 54 -7.49 -1.56 -7.24
C LEU A 54 -7.93 -2.65 -8.22
N VAL A 55 -8.47 -2.27 -9.36
CA VAL A 55 -8.72 -3.18 -10.47
C VAL A 55 -7.82 -2.82 -11.65
N LYS A 56 -7.54 -3.81 -12.45
CA LYS A 56 -6.76 -3.70 -13.69
C LYS A 56 -7.32 -2.58 -14.57
N GLY A 57 -6.44 -1.70 -15.07
CA GLY A 57 -6.83 -0.54 -15.88
C GLY A 57 -7.22 0.70 -15.08
N ALA A 58 -6.95 0.74 -13.78
CA ALA A 58 -7.22 1.92 -12.97
C ALA A 58 -6.34 3.11 -13.35
N SER A 59 -5.16 2.87 -13.90
CA SER A 59 -4.24 3.89 -14.43
C SER A 59 -4.75 4.52 -15.72
N ASP A 60 -5.53 3.80 -16.53
CA ASP A 60 -6.05 4.26 -17.83
C ASP A 60 -7.43 4.93 -17.71
N GLY A 61 -8.07 4.89 -16.53
CA GLY A 61 -9.47 5.28 -16.33
C GLY A 61 -9.70 6.74 -15.98
N GLU A 62 -10.65 7.36 -16.66
CA GLU A 62 -11.30 8.57 -16.19
C GLU A 62 -12.21 8.23 -14.99
N GLY A 63 -12.02 8.88 -13.85
CA GLY A 63 -12.95 8.80 -12.72
C GLY A 63 -12.43 8.04 -11.49
N LEU A 64 -13.01 6.90 -11.13
CA LEU A 64 -12.76 6.20 -9.85
C LEU A 64 -11.29 5.75 -9.66
N GLY A 65 -10.59 5.35 -10.73
CA GLY A 65 -9.19 4.96 -10.68
C GLY A 65 -8.27 6.11 -10.24
N ASN A 66 -8.49 7.30 -10.77
CA ASN A 66 -7.70 8.48 -10.41
C ASN A 66 -7.94 8.93 -8.96
N SER A 67 -9.17 8.85 -8.45
CA SER A 67 -9.49 9.14 -7.05
C SER A 67 -8.79 8.15 -6.12
N PHE A 68 -8.82 6.85 -6.47
CA PHE A 68 -8.13 5.80 -5.73
C PHE A 68 -6.61 6.04 -5.65
N LEU A 69 -5.96 6.29 -6.78
CA LEU A 69 -4.53 6.56 -6.84
C LEU A 69 -4.15 7.85 -6.06
N SER A 70 -5.04 8.84 -6.04
CA SER A 70 -4.85 10.05 -5.24
C SER A 70 -4.83 9.74 -3.75
N ASN A 71 -5.76 8.90 -3.26
CA ASN A 71 -5.80 8.49 -1.87
C ASN A 71 -4.51 7.74 -1.47
N ILE A 72 -4.00 6.83 -2.33
CA ILE A 72 -2.72 6.16 -2.09
C ILE A 72 -1.56 7.16 -1.99
N ARG A 73 -1.56 8.23 -2.79
CA ARG A 73 -0.45 9.21 -2.79
C ARG A 73 -0.24 9.86 -1.41
N GLU A 74 -1.31 10.05 -0.66
CA GLU A 74 -1.26 10.65 0.68
C GLU A 74 -0.77 9.70 1.77
N MET A 75 -0.78 8.39 1.52
CA MET A 75 -0.39 7.38 2.51
C MET A 75 1.12 7.31 2.68
N SER A 76 1.57 7.05 3.91
CA SER A 76 3.00 6.89 4.24
C SER A 76 3.54 5.49 3.90
N ALA A 77 2.67 4.47 3.93
CA ALA A 77 2.98 3.08 3.60
C ALA A 77 1.71 2.37 3.12
N LEU A 78 1.88 1.23 2.46
CA LEU A 78 0.80 0.41 1.93
C LEU A 78 0.76 -0.94 2.62
N ALA A 79 -0.44 -1.36 3.02
CA ALA A 79 -0.75 -2.72 3.44
C ALA A 79 -1.54 -3.39 2.31
N HIS A 80 -0.87 -4.23 1.51
CA HIS A 80 -1.52 -4.94 0.42
C HIS A 80 -2.15 -6.23 0.93
N VAL A 81 -3.48 -6.28 1.00
CA VAL A 81 -4.22 -7.47 1.41
C VAL A 81 -4.35 -8.41 0.21
N VAL A 82 -3.76 -9.60 0.33
CA VAL A 82 -3.73 -10.61 -0.72
C VAL A 82 -4.58 -11.79 -0.30
N ARG A 83 -5.52 -12.19 -1.15
CA ARG A 83 -6.33 -13.38 -0.93
C ARG A 83 -5.50 -14.63 -1.19
N CYS A 84 -5.36 -15.49 -0.17
CA CYS A 84 -4.64 -16.76 -0.27
C CYS A 84 -5.56 -17.97 -0.10
N PHE A 85 -6.85 -17.80 0.14
CA PHE A 85 -7.85 -18.87 0.35
C PHE A 85 -8.82 -18.96 -0.83
N GLU A 86 -9.37 -20.16 -1.05
CA GLU A 86 -10.41 -20.40 -2.04
C GLU A 86 -11.79 -20.45 -1.37
N ASP A 87 -12.79 -19.81 -1.97
CA ASP A 87 -14.19 -19.88 -1.56
C ASP A 87 -15.07 -19.61 -2.78
N ASP A 88 -15.87 -20.60 -3.18
CA ASP A 88 -16.75 -20.53 -4.36
C ASP A 88 -17.86 -19.46 -4.23
N ASN A 89 -18.17 -19.04 -3.00
CA ASN A 89 -19.16 -17.99 -2.74
C ASN A 89 -18.61 -16.58 -2.87
N ILE A 90 -17.28 -16.43 -2.98
CA ILE A 90 -16.61 -15.14 -3.11
C ILE A 90 -15.98 -15.04 -4.49
N THR A 91 -16.54 -14.19 -5.34
CA THR A 91 -16.04 -13.99 -6.69
C THR A 91 -14.63 -13.39 -6.66
N HIS A 92 -13.72 -13.94 -7.48
CA HIS A 92 -12.42 -13.33 -7.76
C HIS A 92 -12.47 -12.59 -9.10
N VAL A 93 -11.84 -11.41 -9.18
CA VAL A 93 -11.87 -10.57 -10.40
C VAL A 93 -11.33 -11.32 -11.61
N ASP A 94 -10.25 -12.09 -11.43
CA ASP A 94 -9.62 -12.89 -12.50
C ASP A 94 -10.08 -14.37 -12.53
N GLY A 95 -11.15 -14.71 -11.80
CA GLY A 95 -11.76 -16.06 -11.81
C GLY A 95 -11.01 -17.13 -11.03
N SER A 96 -9.80 -16.88 -10.54
CA SER A 96 -9.00 -17.81 -9.72
C SER A 96 -8.10 -17.06 -8.76
N VAL A 97 -7.80 -17.68 -7.61
CA VAL A 97 -6.85 -17.13 -6.64
C VAL A 97 -5.42 -17.42 -7.12
N ASN A 98 -4.62 -16.37 -7.25
CA ASN A 98 -3.19 -16.48 -7.59
C ASN A 98 -2.44 -15.29 -6.99
N PRO A 99 -1.79 -15.46 -5.82
CA PRO A 99 -1.12 -14.37 -5.12
C PRO A 99 -0.03 -13.66 -5.94
N ALA A 100 0.71 -14.42 -6.76
CA ALA A 100 1.77 -13.86 -7.61
C ALA A 100 1.19 -12.88 -8.63
N ARG A 101 0.22 -13.34 -9.41
CA ARG A 101 -0.47 -12.50 -10.39
C ARG A 101 -1.12 -11.29 -9.74
N ASP A 102 -1.78 -11.48 -8.60
CA ASP A 102 -2.53 -10.40 -7.95
C ASP A 102 -1.59 -9.31 -7.43
N VAL A 103 -0.43 -9.68 -6.89
CA VAL A 103 0.64 -8.72 -6.51
C VAL A 103 1.21 -8.03 -7.73
N GLU A 104 1.51 -8.76 -8.80
CA GLU A 104 2.08 -8.22 -10.04
C GLU A 104 1.15 -7.21 -10.69
N VAL A 105 -0.14 -7.51 -10.80
CA VAL A 105 -1.16 -6.60 -11.36
C VAL A 105 -1.19 -5.28 -10.60
N ILE A 106 -1.24 -5.32 -9.28
CA ILE A 106 -1.26 -4.09 -8.46
C ILE A 106 0.04 -3.31 -8.61
N ASN A 107 1.19 -3.97 -8.55
CA ASN A 107 2.47 -3.30 -8.72
C ASN A 107 2.58 -2.64 -10.10
N LEU A 108 2.10 -3.29 -11.17
CA LEU A 108 2.09 -2.74 -12.51
C LEU A 108 1.22 -1.48 -12.60
N GLU A 109 0.03 -1.47 -12.01
CA GLU A 109 -0.84 -0.29 -11.99
C GLU A 109 -0.18 0.90 -11.28
N LEU A 110 0.52 0.65 -10.15
CA LEU A 110 1.26 1.70 -9.45
C LEU A 110 2.42 2.25 -10.31
N ILE A 111 3.15 1.36 -11.00
CA ILE A 111 4.25 1.72 -11.91
C ILE A 111 3.74 2.55 -13.09
N LEU A 112 2.65 2.15 -13.73
CA LEU A 112 2.07 2.86 -14.88
C LEU A 112 1.60 4.27 -14.48
N ALA A 113 0.93 4.41 -13.34
CA ALA A 113 0.52 5.70 -12.82
C ALA A 113 1.71 6.62 -12.49
N ASP A 114 2.80 6.06 -11.98
CA ASP A 114 4.02 6.82 -11.73
C ASP A 114 4.75 7.19 -13.03
N LEU A 115 4.79 6.30 -13.99
CA LEU A 115 5.38 6.55 -15.32
C LEU A 115 4.70 7.74 -16.01
N GLU A 116 3.37 7.80 -15.95
CA GLU A 116 2.61 8.94 -16.46
C GLU A 116 2.97 10.24 -15.71
N SER A 117 2.99 10.19 -14.37
CA SER A 117 3.32 11.33 -13.52
C SER A 117 4.74 11.85 -13.77
N VAL A 118 5.72 10.94 -13.84
CA VAL A 118 7.15 11.25 -14.12
C VAL A 118 7.30 11.84 -15.51
N THR A 119 6.66 11.27 -16.52
CA THR A 119 6.70 11.78 -17.91
C THR A 119 6.15 13.21 -18.00
N LYS A 120 5.02 13.49 -17.33
CA LYS A 120 4.47 14.85 -17.26
C LYS A 120 5.43 15.84 -16.57
N ARG A 121 6.16 15.39 -15.52
CA ARG A 121 7.18 16.22 -14.85
C ARG A 121 8.40 16.47 -15.73
N ILE A 122 8.89 15.47 -16.46
CA ILE A 122 9.99 15.62 -17.42
C ILE A 122 9.67 16.71 -18.43
N THR A 123 8.49 16.65 -19.06
CA THR A 123 8.05 17.64 -20.04
C THR A 123 8.00 19.08 -19.47
N LYS A 124 7.66 19.23 -18.19
CA LYS A 124 7.69 20.53 -17.49
C LYS A 124 9.14 20.97 -17.23
N CYS A 125 10.01 20.07 -16.76
CA CYS A 125 11.41 20.37 -16.51
C CYS A 125 12.16 20.76 -17.79
N GLU A 126 11.90 20.12 -18.93
CA GLU A 126 12.50 20.47 -20.22
C GLU A 126 12.26 21.92 -20.61
N LYS A 127 11.07 22.43 -20.34
CA LYS A 127 10.75 23.86 -20.60
C LYS A 127 11.56 24.79 -19.69
N LEU A 128 11.86 24.37 -18.46
CA LEU A 128 12.60 25.16 -17.45
C LEU A 128 14.12 25.06 -17.65
N LEU A 129 14.65 24.02 -18.30
CA LEU A 129 16.08 23.89 -18.60
C LEU A 129 16.62 25.07 -19.45
N LYS A 130 15.74 25.73 -20.20
CA LYS A 130 16.10 26.94 -20.97
C LYS A 130 16.59 28.11 -20.09
N THR A 131 16.31 28.08 -18.79
CA THR A 131 16.71 29.12 -17.81
C THR A 131 18.10 28.87 -17.21
N ASN A 132 18.79 27.79 -17.59
CA ASN A 132 20.14 27.41 -17.13
C ASN A 132 20.27 27.22 -15.60
N ASP A 133 19.18 26.82 -14.94
CA ASP A 133 19.11 26.56 -13.51
C ASP A 133 19.66 25.17 -13.19
N LYS A 134 20.68 25.09 -12.31
CA LYS A 134 21.33 23.84 -11.90
C LYS A 134 20.38 22.88 -11.18
N GLU A 135 19.44 23.40 -10.39
CA GLU A 135 18.48 22.58 -9.65
C GLU A 135 17.52 21.87 -10.61
N ASN A 136 17.02 22.58 -11.62
CA ASN A 136 16.19 21.98 -12.66
C ASN A 136 16.91 20.88 -13.44
N LYS A 137 18.23 21.01 -13.64
CA LYS A 137 19.00 19.95 -14.29
C LYS A 137 19.10 18.69 -13.44
N ILE A 138 19.33 18.83 -12.13
CA ILE A 138 19.36 17.69 -11.18
C ILE A 138 18.01 16.96 -11.18
N HIS A 139 16.92 17.72 -11.12
CA HIS A 139 15.58 17.14 -11.16
C HIS A 139 15.31 16.41 -12.48
N PHE A 140 15.71 16.99 -13.61
CA PHE A 140 15.55 16.39 -14.92
C PHE A 140 16.31 15.07 -15.06
N ASP A 141 17.59 15.05 -14.66
CA ASP A 141 18.43 13.85 -14.72
C ASP A 141 17.86 12.73 -13.82
N LEU A 142 17.41 13.07 -12.61
CA LEU A 142 16.77 12.14 -11.69
C LEU A 142 15.44 11.60 -12.23
N LEU A 143 14.60 12.46 -12.81
CA LEU A 143 13.32 12.03 -13.40
C LEU A 143 13.55 11.06 -14.57
N ASN A 144 14.58 11.28 -15.41
CA ASN A 144 14.90 10.33 -16.47
C ASN A 144 15.40 8.99 -15.93
N LYS A 145 16.19 8.99 -14.85
CA LYS A 145 16.62 7.75 -14.17
C LYS A 145 15.41 6.97 -13.64
N LEU A 146 14.48 7.65 -12.96
CA LEU A 146 13.23 7.05 -12.46
C LEU A 146 12.37 6.52 -13.60
N LYS A 147 12.23 7.27 -14.69
CA LYS A 147 11.47 6.84 -15.86
C LYS A 147 12.01 5.54 -16.43
N ASN A 148 13.32 5.42 -16.59
CA ASN A 148 13.95 4.20 -17.11
C ASN A 148 13.68 2.99 -16.22
N GLU A 149 13.70 3.14 -14.88
CA GLU A 149 13.37 2.05 -13.95
C GLU A 149 11.90 1.62 -14.08
N LEU A 150 10.99 2.60 -14.16
CA LEU A 150 9.54 2.34 -14.33
C LEU A 150 9.23 1.68 -15.68
N GLU A 151 9.89 2.09 -16.78
CA GLU A 151 9.73 1.46 -18.10
C GLU A 151 10.23 0.02 -18.12
N LEU A 152 11.16 -0.34 -17.23
CA LEU A 152 11.60 -1.72 -17.02
C LEU A 152 10.67 -2.53 -16.08
N GLY A 153 9.53 -1.97 -15.67
CA GLY A 153 8.58 -2.61 -14.76
C GLY A 153 9.09 -2.73 -13.32
N LYS A 154 10.02 -1.88 -12.89
CA LYS A 154 10.60 -1.95 -11.54
C LYS A 154 9.93 -0.97 -10.59
N LEU A 155 9.64 -1.44 -9.38
CA LEU A 155 9.27 -0.57 -8.26
C LEU A 155 10.48 0.31 -7.88
N ILE A 156 10.23 1.55 -7.51
CA ILE A 156 11.28 2.48 -7.12
C ILE A 156 11.77 2.18 -5.70
N ASN A 157 12.96 1.65 -5.58
CA ASN A 157 13.61 1.47 -4.30
C ASN A 157 14.34 2.74 -3.87
N ILE A 158 13.71 3.58 -3.03
CA ILE A 158 14.30 4.84 -2.58
C ILE A 158 15.67 4.63 -1.91
N ARG A 159 15.91 3.49 -1.27
CA ARG A 159 17.16 3.23 -0.56
C ARG A 159 18.37 3.03 -1.47
N SER A 160 18.15 2.78 -2.78
CA SER A 160 19.23 2.67 -3.79
C SER A 160 19.76 4.01 -4.26
N TYR A 161 19.16 5.11 -3.86
CA TYR A 161 19.51 6.48 -4.22
C TYR A 161 20.29 7.17 -3.10
N ASP A 162 21.07 8.19 -3.42
CA ASP A 162 21.75 8.99 -2.42
C ASP A 162 20.77 9.85 -1.59
N ILE A 163 21.27 10.43 -0.48
CA ILE A 163 20.41 11.16 0.48
C ILE A 163 19.75 12.40 -0.16
N ALA A 164 20.42 13.06 -1.12
CA ALA A 164 19.87 14.23 -1.79
C ALA A 164 18.77 13.81 -2.78
N GLU A 165 19.03 12.78 -3.59
CA GLU A 165 18.06 12.17 -4.50
C GLU A 165 16.83 11.66 -3.74
N GLN A 166 17.02 10.97 -2.61
CA GLN A 166 15.91 10.48 -1.77
C GLN A 166 14.97 11.60 -1.31
N LYS A 167 15.51 12.77 -0.95
CA LYS A 167 14.70 13.92 -0.57
C LYS A 167 13.84 14.42 -1.73
N ILE A 168 14.39 14.45 -2.93
CA ILE A 168 13.68 14.88 -4.14
C ILE A 168 12.62 13.84 -4.52
N ILE A 169 12.94 12.54 -4.51
CA ILE A 169 12.00 11.46 -4.83
C ILE A 169 10.79 11.50 -3.89
N LYS A 170 10.99 11.74 -2.61
CA LYS A 170 9.88 11.89 -1.64
C LYS A 170 8.93 13.02 -2.00
N GLN A 171 9.42 14.14 -2.55
CA GLN A 171 8.58 15.24 -3.00
C GLN A 171 7.71 14.87 -4.22
N PHE A 172 8.15 13.89 -5.01
CA PHE A 172 7.37 13.42 -6.16
C PHE A 172 6.16 12.58 -5.77
N GLN A 173 6.13 12.06 -4.55
CA GLN A 173 5.04 11.23 -4.01
C GLN A 173 4.71 10.04 -4.91
N LEU A 174 5.75 9.35 -5.41
CA LEU A 174 5.57 8.19 -6.27
C LEU A 174 4.92 7.04 -5.49
N LEU A 175 3.95 6.39 -6.13
CA LEU A 175 3.19 5.27 -5.57
C LEU A 175 4.06 4.03 -5.41
N SER A 176 4.83 3.70 -6.47
CA SER A 176 5.74 2.56 -6.52
C SER A 176 6.93 2.66 -5.57
N SER A 177 7.16 3.86 -5.00
CA SER A 177 8.25 4.10 -4.05
C SER A 177 7.84 3.95 -2.58
N LYS A 178 6.56 3.73 -2.30
CA LYS A 178 6.05 3.62 -0.93
C LYS A 178 6.44 2.29 -0.29
N PRO A 179 6.83 2.29 0.99
CA PRO A 179 7.00 1.06 1.74
C PRO A 179 5.71 0.23 1.68
N THR A 180 5.83 -1.02 1.26
CA THR A 180 4.70 -1.94 1.15
C THR A 180 4.98 -3.19 1.98
N PHE A 181 3.98 -3.68 2.69
CA PHE A 181 3.98 -5.00 3.29
C PHE A 181 2.69 -5.74 2.90
N TYR A 182 2.72 -7.05 2.97
CA TYR A 182 1.61 -7.89 2.54
C TYR A 182 0.87 -8.47 3.72
N ILE A 183 -0.46 -8.50 3.63
CA ILE A 183 -1.33 -9.22 4.56
C ILE A 183 -1.95 -10.38 3.78
N ALA A 184 -1.45 -11.59 4.04
CA ALA A 184 -2.03 -12.81 3.49
C ALA A 184 -3.32 -13.13 4.23
N ASN A 185 -4.47 -13.02 3.56
CA ASN A 185 -5.73 -13.49 4.09
C ASN A 185 -5.86 -14.99 3.80
N ILE A 186 -5.76 -15.81 4.84
CA ILE A 186 -5.67 -17.27 4.79
C ILE A 186 -6.88 -17.95 5.45
N ASP A 187 -7.06 -19.23 5.12
CA ASP A 187 -7.88 -20.17 5.87
C ASP A 187 -7.02 -21.40 6.30
N ASP A 188 -7.67 -22.44 6.82
CA ASP A 188 -6.98 -23.66 7.32
C ASP A 188 -6.70 -24.70 6.21
N SER A 189 -6.87 -24.36 4.93
CA SER A 189 -6.67 -25.28 3.81
C SER A 189 -5.19 -25.41 3.43
N GLU A 190 -4.80 -26.59 2.91
CA GLU A 190 -3.45 -26.80 2.37
C GLU A 190 -3.14 -25.89 1.19
N GLN A 191 -4.14 -25.56 0.36
CA GLN A 191 -3.99 -24.63 -0.75
C GLN A 191 -3.66 -23.22 -0.27
N SER A 192 -4.29 -22.78 0.82
CA SER A 192 -4.01 -21.49 1.44
C SER A 192 -2.57 -21.41 1.98
N GLU A 193 -2.05 -22.49 2.53
CA GLU A 193 -0.66 -22.55 2.99
C GLU A 193 0.32 -22.49 1.81
N GLN A 194 0.04 -23.18 0.69
CA GLN A 194 0.84 -23.10 -0.53
C GLN A 194 0.86 -21.67 -1.08
N ASN A 195 -0.29 -21.02 -1.18
CA ASN A 195 -0.45 -19.65 -1.62
C ASN A 195 0.29 -18.65 -0.69
N LEU A 196 0.25 -18.86 0.62
CA LEU A 196 1.02 -18.07 1.58
C LEU A 196 2.54 -18.21 1.36
N ASN A 197 3.01 -19.44 1.09
CA ASN A 197 4.44 -19.69 0.86
C ASN A 197 4.91 -19.06 -0.46
N GLU A 198 4.07 -19.04 -1.49
CA GLU A 198 4.33 -18.31 -2.74
C GLU A 198 4.43 -16.81 -2.49
N LEU A 199 3.46 -16.24 -1.78
CA LEU A 199 3.47 -14.80 -1.44
C LEU A 199 4.70 -14.41 -0.63
N LYS A 200 5.17 -15.27 0.31
CA LYS A 200 6.40 -15.00 1.08
C LYS A 200 7.62 -14.91 0.18
N LYS A 201 7.76 -15.80 -0.82
CA LYS A 201 8.88 -15.74 -1.77
C LYS A 201 8.90 -14.43 -2.56
N ILE A 202 7.72 -14.02 -3.05
CA ILE A 202 7.58 -12.76 -3.79
C ILE A 202 7.92 -11.56 -2.90
N ALA A 203 7.44 -11.56 -1.66
CA ALA A 203 7.72 -10.49 -0.71
C ALA A 203 9.22 -10.40 -0.39
N ASP A 204 9.89 -11.53 -0.21
CA ASP A 204 11.34 -11.58 0.04
C ASP A 204 12.13 -11.01 -1.15
N GLU A 205 11.74 -11.35 -2.39
CA GLU A 205 12.35 -10.79 -3.62
C GLU A 205 12.16 -9.27 -3.72
N LEU A 206 11.03 -8.76 -3.25
CA LEU A 206 10.71 -7.33 -3.22
C LEU A 206 11.25 -6.61 -1.97
N GLY A 207 11.92 -7.33 -1.05
CA GLY A 207 12.43 -6.78 0.22
C GLY A 207 11.32 -6.31 1.16
N SER A 208 10.15 -6.96 1.08
CA SER A 208 8.94 -6.67 1.86
C SER A 208 8.66 -7.78 2.88
N SER A 209 7.74 -7.53 3.81
CA SER A 209 7.32 -8.52 4.81
C SER A 209 5.90 -8.99 4.57
N VAL A 210 5.59 -10.22 5.05
CA VAL A 210 4.25 -10.80 5.01
C VAL A 210 3.76 -11.05 6.43
N ILE A 211 2.52 -10.66 6.69
CA ILE A 211 1.75 -11.01 7.89
C ILE A 211 0.60 -11.90 7.44
N SER A 212 0.45 -13.09 8.02
CA SER A 212 -0.70 -13.95 7.76
C SER A 212 -1.80 -13.72 8.79
N ALA A 213 -3.04 -13.64 8.33
CA ALA A 213 -4.21 -13.52 9.19
C ALA A 213 -5.42 -14.21 8.55
N SER A 214 -6.19 -14.94 9.33
CA SER A 214 -7.52 -15.38 8.93
C SER A 214 -8.53 -14.30 9.32
N VAL A 215 -8.93 -13.48 8.35
CA VAL A 215 -9.85 -12.36 8.59
C VAL A 215 -11.20 -12.86 9.12
N LYS A 216 -11.64 -14.05 8.69
CA LYS A 216 -12.87 -14.70 9.16
C LYS A 216 -12.79 -15.01 10.65
N ILE A 217 -11.71 -15.64 11.10
CA ILE A 217 -11.51 -15.99 12.52
C ILE A 217 -11.39 -14.72 13.37
N GLU A 218 -10.64 -13.72 12.91
CA GLU A 218 -10.51 -12.44 13.61
C GLU A 218 -11.87 -11.71 13.75
N GLN A 219 -12.73 -11.80 12.74
CA GLN A 219 -14.08 -11.26 12.80
C GLN A 219 -14.92 -11.99 13.85
N GLU A 220 -14.90 -13.32 13.86
CA GLU A 220 -15.63 -14.14 14.85
C GLU A 220 -15.17 -13.83 16.28
N ILE A 221 -13.85 -13.74 16.52
CA ILE A 221 -13.29 -13.35 17.81
C ILE A 221 -13.76 -11.95 18.24
N SER A 222 -13.83 -11.01 17.30
CA SER A 222 -14.28 -9.65 17.59
C SER A 222 -15.76 -9.59 18.02
N LEU A 223 -16.60 -10.42 17.41
CA LEU A 223 -18.02 -10.56 17.78
C LEU A 223 -18.19 -11.18 19.16
N LEU A 224 -17.42 -12.22 19.48
CA LEU A 224 -17.45 -12.85 20.81
C LEU A 224 -17.04 -11.89 21.94
N LYS A 225 -16.09 -10.99 21.69
CA LYS A 225 -15.69 -9.94 22.63
C LYS A 225 -16.79 -8.90 22.84
N LYS A 226 -17.56 -8.56 21.80
CA LYS A 226 -18.73 -7.65 21.92
C LYS A 226 -19.87 -8.25 22.76
N MET A 227 -20.05 -9.58 22.76
CA MET A 227 -21.11 -10.27 23.54
C MET A 227 -20.78 -10.42 25.03
N LYS A 228 -19.53 -10.22 25.45
CA LYS A 228 -19.07 -10.35 26.85
C LYS A 228 -18.98 -9.02 27.61
N ASN A 229 -19.16 -7.90 26.92
CA ASN A 229 -19.21 -6.54 27.49
C ASN A 229 -20.64 -5.99 27.42
#